data_572d10fc05ffb227c673e16356bc4ba3
#
_entry.id   572d10fc05ffb227c673e16356bc4ba3
#
_cell.length_a   1.000
_cell.length_b   1.000
_cell.length_c   1.000
_cell.angle_alpha   90.00
_cell.angle_beta   90.00
_cell.angle_gamma   90.00
#
_symmetry.space_group_name_H-M   'P 1'
#
loop_
_entity.id
_entity.type
_entity.pdbx_description
1 polymer ?
#
loop_
_entity_poly.entity_id
_entity_poly.type
_entity_poly.pdbx_seq_one_letter_code
_entity_poly.pdbx_strand_id
1 'polypeptide(L)'
;VYHDAIHDYSTNEPTMDGTACLTYYLSAMQKDGMKQAGIPNDKNVYVDGGIIRTDPSKKQITLVFTAADKADGADAIISTLKKHGIKGGFFFTGEFYELYPDVVKRLLDEGHFVGSHSYGHLLYMPWEDRDSLLVTREEFENDMMKSYETLRKASIEYKDAPVYIPPYEYYNKEISAWAKNMGIQVINYTPGTMSNADYTTPDMGQKYRSSKFIYDKIMEVEKKEGL
;
A
#
# COMPACT_ATOMS: atom_id res chain seq x y z
N VAL A 1 -28.16 12.86 18.89
CA VAL A 1 -29.03 11.88 18.24
C VAL A 1 -30.24 12.63 17.70
N TYR A 2 -30.50 12.43 16.45
CA TYR A 2 -31.56 13.12 15.70
C TYR A 2 -32.70 12.15 15.46
N HIS A 3 -33.91 12.53 15.79
CA HIS A 3 -35.08 11.70 15.59
C HIS A 3 -36.03 12.34 14.57
N ASP A 4 -36.79 11.53 13.82
CA ASP A 4 -37.88 11.99 12.97
C ASP A 4 -38.98 12.65 13.76
N ALA A 5 -39.12 12.29 15.01
CA ALA A 5 -39.80 13.16 15.92
C ALA A 5 -39.00 14.45 16.05
N ILE A 6 -39.70 15.53 16.23
CA ILE A 6 -39.19 16.91 16.27
C ILE A 6 -37.95 17.10 17.19
N HIS A 7 -37.59 16.09 17.94
CA HIS A 7 -36.50 16.08 18.92
C HIS A 7 -35.35 15.13 18.60
N ASP A 8 -35.35 14.45 17.43
CA ASP A 8 -34.33 13.51 17.07
C ASP A 8 -33.56 13.93 15.84
N TYR A 9 -32.43 14.55 16.06
CA TYR A 9 -31.54 15.04 15.01
C TYR A 9 -30.85 13.93 14.27
N SER A 10 -30.61 12.78 14.88
CA SER A 10 -29.85 11.72 14.25
C SER A 10 -30.65 10.92 13.24
N THR A 11 -31.99 10.94 13.35
CA THR A 11 -32.87 10.27 12.40
C THR A 11 -33.48 11.21 11.36
N ASN A 12 -33.71 12.48 11.73
CA ASN A 12 -34.31 13.46 10.81
C ASN A 12 -33.28 14.09 9.85
N GLU A 13 -32.00 14.20 10.30
CA GLU A 13 -30.93 14.75 9.48
C GLU A 13 -29.70 13.82 9.40
N PRO A 14 -29.90 12.50 9.28
CA PRO A 14 -28.77 11.57 9.26
C PRO A 14 -27.84 11.82 8.08
N THR A 15 -28.38 12.35 6.99
CA THR A 15 -27.61 12.69 5.79
C THR A 15 -26.75 13.93 5.98
N MET A 16 -27.24 14.93 6.70
CA MET A 16 -26.43 16.13 6.98
C MET A 16 -25.33 15.83 7.97
N ASP A 17 -25.63 15.19 9.08
CA ASP A 17 -24.63 14.83 10.08
C ASP A 17 -23.64 13.79 9.55
N GLY A 18 -24.12 12.75 8.90
CA GLY A 18 -23.27 11.72 8.30
C GLY A 18 -22.39 12.28 7.19
N THR A 19 -22.95 13.10 6.30
CA THR A 19 -22.20 13.75 5.22
C THR A 19 -21.20 14.77 5.75
N ALA A 20 -21.60 15.57 6.74
CA ALA A 20 -20.70 16.56 7.36
C ALA A 20 -19.53 15.86 8.07
N CYS A 21 -19.77 14.79 8.83
CA CYS A 21 -18.73 14.02 9.49
C CYS A 21 -17.79 13.36 8.47
N LEU A 22 -18.33 12.76 7.41
CA LEU A 22 -17.54 12.15 6.34
C LEU A 22 -16.72 13.20 5.60
N THR A 23 -17.30 14.33 5.24
CA THR A 23 -16.61 15.43 4.57
C THR A 23 -15.50 16.00 5.44
N TYR A 24 -15.76 16.18 6.74
CA TYR A 24 -14.75 16.63 7.70
C TYR A 24 -13.61 15.60 7.82
N TYR A 25 -13.94 14.32 7.94
CA TYR A 25 -12.96 13.22 8.04
C TYR A 25 -12.09 13.14 6.78
N LEU A 26 -12.69 13.16 5.59
CA LEU A 26 -11.97 13.19 4.32
C LEU A 26 -11.09 14.44 4.19
N SER A 27 -11.61 15.60 4.58
CA SER A 27 -10.85 16.84 4.57
C SER A 27 -9.69 16.84 5.57
N ALA A 28 -9.89 16.24 6.75
CA ALA A 28 -8.83 16.07 7.74
C ALA A 28 -7.76 15.09 7.25
N MET A 29 -8.17 13.94 6.69
CA MET A 29 -7.26 12.97 6.07
C MET A 29 -6.46 13.61 4.93
N GLN A 30 -7.12 14.35 4.05
CA GLN A 30 -6.47 15.06 2.95
C GLN A 30 -5.47 16.09 3.47
N LYS A 31 -5.84 16.88 4.48
CA LYS A 31 -5.00 17.92 5.06
C LYS A 31 -3.79 17.34 5.80
N ASP A 32 -3.99 16.27 6.55
CA ASP A 32 -2.91 15.59 7.26
C ASP A 32 -2.01 14.82 6.30
N GLY A 33 -2.61 14.16 5.31
CA GLY A 33 -1.88 13.51 4.23
C GLY A 33 -1.06 14.49 3.39
N MET A 34 -1.62 15.64 3.01
CA MET A 34 -0.88 16.67 2.30
C MET A 34 0.29 17.25 3.12
N LYS A 35 0.17 17.29 4.45
CA LYS A 35 1.27 17.70 5.32
C LYS A 35 2.38 16.67 5.44
N GLN A 36 2.03 15.39 5.30
CA GLN A 36 2.95 14.26 5.50
C GLN A 36 3.39 13.61 4.18
N ALA A 37 2.59 13.69 3.13
CA ALA A 37 3.00 13.34 1.77
C ALA A 37 4.09 14.27 1.20
N GLY A 38 4.53 15.20 2.00
CA GLY A 38 5.85 15.78 1.92
C GLY A 38 6.92 14.76 2.31
N ILE A 39 7.01 13.64 1.58
CA ILE A 39 8.31 13.06 1.30
C ILE A 39 8.73 13.63 -0.07
N PRO A 40 8.90 14.92 -0.22
CA PRO A 40 9.61 15.48 -1.34
C PRO A 40 11.08 15.29 -0.99
N ASN A 41 11.53 14.08 -1.16
CA ASN A 41 12.90 13.94 -1.52
C ASN A 41 12.87 14.12 -3.05
N ASP A 42 13.23 15.30 -3.52
CA ASP A 42 13.40 15.65 -4.93
C ASP A 42 14.38 14.72 -5.66
N LYS A 43 15.08 13.83 -4.93
CA LYS A 43 15.97 12.79 -5.42
C LYS A 43 15.29 11.43 -5.61
N ASN A 44 14.06 11.25 -5.20
CA ASN A 44 13.33 10.01 -5.50
C ASN A 44 13.05 9.89 -6.99
N VAL A 45 13.03 8.66 -7.49
CA VAL A 45 12.69 8.36 -8.89
C VAL A 45 11.21 7.97 -8.94
N TYR A 46 10.50 8.65 -9.84
CA TYR A 46 9.06 8.48 -10.00
C TYR A 46 8.72 7.91 -11.37
N VAL A 47 7.74 7.02 -11.42
CA VAL A 47 7.03 6.62 -12.63
C VAL A 47 5.55 6.78 -12.37
N ASP A 48 4.83 7.45 -13.27
CA ASP A 48 3.39 7.72 -13.18
C ASP A 48 2.92 8.25 -11.80
N GLY A 49 3.78 9.03 -11.12
CA GLY A 49 3.50 9.58 -9.79
C GLY A 49 3.83 8.66 -8.61
N GLY A 50 4.14 7.40 -8.85
CA GLY A 50 4.60 6.46 -7.82
C GLY A 50 6.13 6.48 -7.65
N ILE A 51 6.61 6.35 -6.44
CA ILE A 51 8.04 6.21 -6.14
C ILE A 51 8.45 4.76 -6.45
N ILE A 52 9.40 4.60 -7.37
CA ILE A 52 9.96 3.30 -7.75
C ILE A 52 11.37 3.09 -7.24
N ARG A 53 11.98 4.14 -6.71
CA ARG A 53 13.32 4.14 -6.14
C ARG A 53 13.48 5.36 -5.24
N THR A 54 14.15 5.22 -4.12
CA THR A 54 14.58 6.32 -3.29
C THR A 54 15.82 6.99 -3.88
N ASP A 55 16.53 7.83 -3.14
CA ASP A 55 17.71 8.56 -3.60
C ASP A 55 18.79 7.60 -4.17
N PRO A 56 19.02 7.56 -5.50
CA PRO A 56 19.98 6.62 -6.11
C PRO A 56 21.44 6.90 -5.73
N SER A 57 21.72 8.07 -5.14
CA SER A 57 23.07 8.39 -4.65
C SER A 57 23.42 7.66 -3.36
N LYS A 58 22.43 7.04 -2.71
CA LYS A 58 22.59 6.27 -1.49
C LYS A 58 22.54 4.78 -1.79
N LYS A 59 23.49 4.04 -1.24
CA LYS A 59 23.47 2.57 -1.31
C LYS A 59 22.48 2.01 -0.29
N GLN A 60 21.21 2.00 -0.64
CA GLN A 60 20.11 1.53 0.20
C GLN A 60 19.18 0.65 -0.60
N ILE A 61 18.73 -0.44 -0.02
CA ILE A 61 17.66 -1.30 -0.53
C ILE A 61 16.59 -1.37 0.55
N THR A 62 15.35 -1.09 0.20
CA THR A 62 14.21 -1.31 1.07
C THR A 62 13.54 -2.62 0.68
N LEU A 63 13.46 -3.55 1.63
CA LEU A 63 12.70 -4.79 1.43
C LEU A 63 11.24 -4.53 1.75
N VAL A 64 10.38 -4.83 0.78
CA VAL A 64 8.92 -4.73 0.95
C VAL A 64 8.26 -6.06 0.62
N PHE A 65 7.20 -6.37 1.35
CA PHE A 65 6.45 -7.61 1.24
C PHE A 65 4.97 -7.27 1.13
N THR A 66 4.29 -7.86 0.16
CA THR A 66 2.85 -7.74 -0.01
C THR A 66 2.16 -9.06 0.33
N ALA A 67 0.95 -9.02 0.86
CA ALA A 67 0.13 -10.21 1.01
C ALA A 67 -1.36 -9.85 0.93
N ALA A 68 -2.14 -10.74 0.28
CA ALA A 68 -3.58 -10.60 0.13
C ALA A 68 -4.35 -11.43 1.16
N ASP A 69 -4.21 -12.77 1.13
CA ASP A 69 -5.00 -13.71 1.92
C ASP A 69 -4.17 -14.89 2.48
N LYS A 70 -2.84 -14.85 2.34
CA LYS A 70 -1.94 -15.93 2.78
C LYS A 70 -0.82 -15.40 3.66
N ALA A 71 -0.48 -16.17 4.69
CA ALA A 71 0.60 -15.86 5.63
C ALA A 71 1.65 -16.98 5.75
N ASP A 72 1.68 -17.93 4.81
CA ASP A 72 2.53 -19.13 4.90
C ASP A 72 4.02 -18.82 5.05
N GLY A 73 4.48 -17.72 4.42
CA GLY A 73 5.87 -17.28 4.50
C GLY A 73 6.19 -16.39 5.72
N ALA A 74 5.20 -15.95 6.49
CA ALA A 74 5.40 -14.92 7.51
C ALA A 74 6.47 -15.28 8.54
N ASP A 75 6.43 -16.48 9.10
CA ASP A 75 7.39 -16.93 10.12
C ASP A 75 8.83 -16.97 9.59
N ALA A 76 9.02 -17.47 8.37
CA ALA A 76 10.33 -17.54 7.75
C ALA A 76 10.89 -16.15 7.47
N ILE A 77 10.06 -15.24 6.94
CA ILE A 77 10.45 -13.86 6.63
C ILE A 77 10.81 -13.12 7.92
N ILE A 78 9.91 -13.10 8.90
CA ILE A 78 10.12 -12.38 10.17
C ILE A 78 11.36 -12.90 10.88
N SER A 79 11.52 -14.22 10.99
CA SER A 79 12.67 -14.83 11.65
C SER A 79 13.98 -14.49 10.94
N THR A 80 13.97 -14.45 9.60
CA THR A 80 15.15 -14.10 8.81
C THR A 80 15.51 -12.62 9.00
N LEU A 81 14.55 -11.72 8.91
CA LEU A 81 14.79 -10.29 9.14
C LEU A 81 15.33 -10.03 10.54
N LYS A 82 14.74 -10.68 11.55
CA LYS A 82 15.19 -10.58 12.94
C LYS A 82 16.63 -11.09 13.10
N LYS A 83 16.95 -12.26 12.54
CA LYS A 83 18.29 -12.84 12.57
C LYS A 83 19.36 -11.90 12.01
N HIS A 84 19.02 -11.13 10.99
CA HIS A 84 19.94 -10.19 10.33
C HIS A 84 19.81 -8.76 10.83
N GLY A 85 18.94 -8.46 11.80
CA GLY A 85 18.72 -7.11 12.33
C GLY A 85 18.13 -6.14 11.31
N ILE A 86 17.38 -6.66 10.32
CA ILE A 86 16.83 -5.88 9.21
C ILE A 86 15.36 -5.57 9.50
N LYS A 87 14.94 -4.35 9.19
CA LYS A 87 13.52 -3.96 9.18
C LYS A 87 13.01 -3.89 7.74
N GLY A 88 11.80 -4.39 7.52
CA GLY A 88 11.13 -4.34 6.23
C GLY A 88 9.83 -3.55 6.29
N GLY A 89 9.26 -3.28 5.12
CA GLY A 89 7.91 -2.76 4.95
C GLY A 89 6.96 -3.89 4.55
N PHE A 90 5.80 -3.95 5.18
CA PHE A 90 4.78 -4.95 4.94
C PHE A 90 3.49 -4.26 4.54
N PHE A 91 2.93 -4.65 3.40
CA PHE A 91 1.74 -4.02 2.82
C PHE A 91 0.67 -5.08 2.60
N PHE A 92 -0.43 -4.95 3.31
CA PHE A 92 -1.45 -5.97 3.36
C PHE A 92 -2.81 -5.47 2.89
N THR A 93 -3.60 -6.38 2.32
CA THR A 93 -5.00 -6.13 2.03
C THR A 93 -5.83 -6.07 3.32
N GLY A 94 -7.04 -5.51 3.21
CA GLY A 94 -7.98 -5.53 4.33
C GLY A 94 -8.28 -6.94 4.82
N GLU A 95 -8.40 -7.89 3.90
CA GLU A 95 -8.64 -9.29 4.22
C GLU A 95 -7.51 -9.91 5.06
N PHE A 96 -6.24 -9.62 4.72
CA PHE A 96 -5.10 -10.11 5.48
C PHE A 96 -5.11 -9.60 6.93
N TYR A 97 -5.44 -8.32 7.14
CA TYR A 97 -5.54 -7.75 8.48
C TYR A 97 -6.60 -8.45 9.32
N GLU A 98 -7.71 -8.87 8.71
CA GLU A 98 -8.80 -9.56 9.39
C GLU A 98 -8.45 -11.02 9.68
N LEU A 99 -7.77 -11.70 8.77
CA LEU A 99 -7.39 -13.11 8.91
C LEU A 99 -6.19 -13.34 9.83
N TYR A 100 -5.23 -12.41 9.84
CA TYR A 100 -3.94 -12.61 10.52
C TYR A 100 -3.54 -11.45 11.46
N PRO A 101 -4.43 -11.02 12.38
CA PRO A 101 -4.13 -9.91 13.28
C PRO A 101 -2.90 -10.15 14.15
N ASP A 102 -2.62 -11.41 14.52
CA ASP A 102 -1.44 -11.77 15.33
C ASP A 102 -0.14 -11.59 14.56
N VAL A 103 -0.14 -11.87 13.24
CA VAL A 103 1.03 -11.62 12.38
C VAL A 103 1.29 -10.12 12.28
N VAL A 104 0.24 -9.34 12.06
CA VAL A 104 0.33 -7.87 12.00
C VAL A 104 0.89 -7.31 13.32
N LYS A 105 0.32 -7.75 14.46
CA LYS A 105 0.79 -7.33 15.77
C LYS A 105 2.27 -7.66 15.98
N ARG A 106 2.69 -8.87 15.64
CA ARG A 106 4.09 -9.30 15.77
C ARG A 106 5.04 -8.44 14.94
N LEU A 107 4.65 -8.09 13.71
CA LEU A 107 5.44 -7.20 12.84
C LEU A 107 5.61 -5.81 13.46
N LEU A 108 4.54 -5.25 14.01
CA LEU A 108 4.57 -3.97 14.71
C LEU A 108 5.45 -4.03 15.98
N ASP A 109 5.29 -5.06 16.81
CA ASP A 109 6.08 -5.28 18.02
C ASP A 109 7.58 -5.42 17.71
N GLU A 110 7.92 -6.00 16.56
CA GLU A 110 9.29 -6.13 16.08
C GLU A 110 9.80 -4.86 15.37
N GLY A 111 8.97 -3.81 15.25
CA GLY A 111 9.35 -2.51 14.68
C GLY A 111 9.49 -2.50 13.17
N HIS A 112 8.75 -3.34 12.48
CA HIS A 112 8.59 -3.26 11.03
C HIS A 112 7.58 -2.18 10.65
N PHE A 113 7.70 -1.65 9.44
CA PHE A 113 6.67 -0.81 8.86
C PHE A 113 5.52 -1.70 8.36
N VAL A 114 4.27 -1.29 8.63
CA VAL A 114 3.07 -1.99 8.15
C VAL A 114 2.14 -0.96 7.52
N GLY A 115 1.68 -1.24 6.29
CA GLY A 115 0.89 -0.31 5.48
C GLY A 115 -0.16 -0.98 4.62
N SER A 116 -0.77 -0.21 3.73
CA SER A 116 -1.89 -0.63 2.88
C SER A 116 -1.43 -1.26 1.57
N HIS A 117 -2.11 -2.37 1.19
CA HIS A 117 -2.13 -2.95 -0.16
C HIS A 117 -3.56 -2.90 -0.74
N SER A 118 -4.30 -1.79 -0.47
CA SER A 118 -5.73 -1.61 -0.65
C SER A 118 -6.58 -2.47 0.32
N TYR A 119 -7.91 -2.37 0.24
CA TYR A 119 -8.77 -3.27 1.00
C TYR A 119 -9.11 -4.53 0.22
N GLY A 120 -9.68 -4.37 -0.97
CA GLY A 120 -10.26 -5.44 -1.79
C GLY A 120 -9.37 -5.96 -2.91
N HIS A 121 -8.12 -5.52 -2.99
CA HIS A 121 -7.16 -5.93 -4.04
C HIS A 121 -7.72 -5.76 -5.46
N LEU A 122 -8.38 -4.63 -5.74
CA LEU A 122 -9.03 -4.36 -7.02
C LEU A 122 -8.02 -4.22 -8.15
N LEU A 123 -8.31 -4.81 -9.30
CA LEU A 123 -7.58 -4.50 -10.53
C LEU A 123 -8.06 -3.15 -11.07
N TYR A 124 -7.18 -2.17 -11.09
CA TYR A 124 -7.56 -0.80 -11.47
C TYR A 124 -7.65 -0.57 -12.97
N MET A 125 -6.87 -1.27 -13.77
CA MET A 125 -6.82 -1.16 -15.23
C MET A 125 -6.78 -2.53 -15.88
N PRO A 126 -7.28 -2.67 -17.13
CA PRO A 126 -7.07 -3.87 -17.93
C PRO A 126 -5.56 -4.10 -18.17
N TRP A 127 -5.16 -5.36 -18.29
CA TRP A 127 -3.76 -5.70 -18.56
C TRP A 127 -3.27 -5.21 -19.93
N GLU A 128 -4.19 -5.13 -20.87
CA GLU A 128 -3.92 -4.75 -22.27
C GLU A 128 -3.95 -3.24 -22.51
N ASP A 129 -4.57 -2.49 -21.60
CA ASP A 129 -4.76 -1.04 -21.75
C ASP A 129 -4.62 -0.33 -20.40
N ARG A 130 -3.45 0.24 -20.19
CA ARG A 130 -3.13 0.95 -18.94
C ARG A 130 -3.82 2.33 -18.83
N ASP A 131 -4.29 2.87 -19.94
CA ASP A 131 -4.93 4.19 -19.97
C ASP A 131 -6.44 4.11 -19.67
N SER A 132 -7.04 2.91 -19.76
CA SER A 132 -8.43 2.66 -19.35
C SER A 132 -8.52 2.32 -17.86
N LEU A 133 -9.65 2.62 -17.25
CA LEU A 133 -9.92 2.32 -15.85
C LEU A 133 -11.04 1.27 -15.73
N LEU A 134 -10.85 0.32 -14.82
CA LEU A 134 -11.87 -0.67 -14.40
C LEU A 134 -12.60 -0.22 -13.13
N VAL A 135 -12.13 0.83 -12.50
CA VAL A 135 -12.71 1.38 -11.27
C VAL A 135 -12.99 2.86 -11.46
N THR A 136 -14.03 3.33 -10.82
CA THR A 136 -14.29 4.76 -10.67
C THR A 136 -13.42 5.33 -9.54
N ARG A 137 -13.29 6.66 -9.52
CA ARG A 137 -12.61 7.34 -8.42
C ARG A 137 -13.27 7.07 -7.07
N GLU A 138 -14.60 7.04 -7.04
CA GLU A 138 -15.36 6.76 -5.82
C GLU A 138 -15.10 5.34 -5.30
N GLU A 139 -15.07 4.34 -6.17
CA GLU A 139 -14.73 2.96 -5.80
C GLU A 139 -13.32 2.86 -5.25
N PHE A 140 -12.35 3.52 -5.88
CA PHE A 140 -10.97 3.57 -5.40
C PHE A 140 -10.88 4.24 -4.01
N GLU A 141 -11.48 5.44 -3.85
CA GLU A 141 -11.44 6.18 -2.59
C GLU A 141 -12.14 5.40 -1.46
N ASN A 142 -13.28 4.75 -1.74
CA ASN A 142 -13.99 3.92 -0.77
C ASN A 142 -13.16 2.69 -0.35
N ASP A 143 -12.51 2.03 -1.30
CA ASP A 143 -11.63 0.88 -1.00
C ASP A 143 -10.44 1.30 -0.13
N MET A 144 -9.81 2.42 -0.45
CA MET A 144 -8.71 2.96 0.35
C MET A 144 -9.14 3.40 1.74
N MET A 145 -10.29 4.07 1.88
CA MET A 145 -10.82 4.43 3.20
C MET A 145 -11.07 3.20 4.06
N LYS A 146 -11.67 2.16 3.48
CA LYS A 146 -11.91 0.90 4.18
C LYS A 146 -10.60 0.23 4.60
N SER A 147 -9.58 0.27 3.75
CA SER A 147 -8.24 -0.20 4.09
C SER A 147 -7.69 0.53 5.33
N TYR A 148 -7.74 1.86 5.34
CA TYR A 148 -7.24 2.64 6.47
C TYR A 148 -8.08 2.49 7.75
N GLU A 149 -9.37 2.21 7.64
CA GLU A 149 -10.18 1.81 8.81
C GLU A 149 -9.68 0.49 9.40
N THR A 150 -9.28 -0.45 8.56
CA THR A 150 -8.71 -1.73 8.99
C THR A 150 -7.35 -1.55 9.64
N LEU A 151 -6.48 -0.71 9.05
CA LEU A 151 -5.19 -0.35 9.67
C LEU A 151 -5.38 0.27 11.05
N ARG A 152 -6.36 1.17 11.21
CA ARG A 152 -6.65 1.79 12.50
C ARG A 152 -7.10 0.79 13.56
N LYS A 153 -7.87 -0.24 13.17
CA LYS A 153 -8.22 -1.34 14.09
C LYS A 153 -6.97 -2.10 14.57
N ALA A 154 -5.93 -2.16 13.74
CA ALA A 154 -4.62 -2.70 14.10
C ALA A 154 -3.68 -1.68 14.78
N SER A 155 -4.22 -0.53 15.24
CA SER A 155 -3.48 0.56 15.88
C SER A 155 -2.46 1.26 14.99
N ILE A 156 -2.68 1.25 13.70
CA ILE A 156 -1.86 1.99 12.72
C ILE A 156 -2.65 3.22 12.28
N GLU A 157 -2.19 4.38 12.70
CA GLU A 157 -2.83 5.63 12.31
C GLU A 157 -2.45 6.02 10.88
N TYR A 158 -3.33 6.74 10.21
CA TYR A 158 -3.11 7.21 8.85
C TYR A 158 -1.76 7.92 8.66
N LYS A 159 -1.40 8.78 9.61
CA LYS A 159 -0.15 9.54 9.60
C LYS A 159 1.10 8.66 9.66
N ASP A 160 0.98 7.43 10.19
CA ASP A 160 2.10 6.51 10.37
C ASP A 160 2.30 5.61 9.15
N ALA A 161 1.32 5.56 8.24
CA ALA A 161 1.37 4.75 7.01
C ALA A 161 0.88 5.54 5.77
N PRO A 162 1.51 6.70 5.42
CA PRO A 162 1.07 7.56 4.33
C PRO A 162 1.48 7.05 2.94
N VAL A 163 1.82 5.79 2.82
CA VAL A 163 2.25 5.15 1.58
C VAL A 163 1.51 3.84 1.37
N TYR A 164 1.27 3.47 0.11
CA TYR A 164 0.71 2.16 -0.21
C TYR A 164 1.34 1.56 -1.47
N ILE A 165 1.28 0.25 -1.57
CA ILE A 165 1.59 -0.50 -2.79
C ILE A 165 0.29 -0.86 -3.50
N PRO A 166 0.10 -0.48 -4.78
CA PRO A 166 -1.12 -0.82 -5.51
C PRO A 166 -1.25 -2.34 -5.72
N PRO A 167 -2.46 -2.88 -5.73
CA PRO A 167 -2.71 -4.26 -6.13
C PRO A 167 -2.00 -4.61 -7.44
N TYR A 168 -1.44 -5.81 -7.51
CA TYR A 168 -0.67 -6.29 -8.66
C TYR A 168 0.55 -5.44 -9.01
N GLU A 169 0.99 -4.53 -8.13
CA GLU A 169 2.04 -3.52 -8.42
C GLU A 169 1.73 -2.72 -9.70
N TYR A 170 0.43 -2.63 -10.05
CA TYR A 170 -0.07 -2.09 -11.31
C TYR A 170 -0.93 -0.85 -11.09
N TYR A 171 -0.50 0.28 -11.65
CA TYR A 171 -1.15 1.59 -11.49
C TYR A 171 -0.81 2.48 -12.70
N ASN A 172 -1.52 3.59 -12.83
CA ASN A 172 -1.26 4.63 -13.80
C ASN A 172 -1.23 6.02 -13.14
N LYS A 173 -1.06 7.06 -13.93
CA LYS A 173 -1.01 8.46 -13.45
C LYS A 173 -2.28 8.88 -12.72
N GLU A 174 -3.43 8.39 -13.18
CA GLU A 174 -4.72 8.77 -12.61
C GLU A 174 -4.92 8.16 -11.23
N ILE A 175 -4.63 6.88 -11.06
CA ILE A 175 -4.64 6.19 -9.76
C ILE A 175 -3.68 6.87 -8.77
N SER A 176 -2.46 7.20 -9.23
CA SER A 176 -1.50 7.93 -8.38
C SER A 176 -2.00 9.32 -7.99
N ALA A 177 -2.68 10.01 -8.90
CA ALA A 177 -3.25 11.33 -8.61
C ALA A 177 -4.40 11.23 -7.59
N TRP A 178 -5.25 10.20 -7.68
CA TRP A 178 -6.32 9.98 -6.71
C TRP A 178 -5.75 9.65 -5.32
N ALA A 179 -4.76 8.75 -5.25
CA ALA A 179 -4.06 8.45 -4.00
C ALA A 179 -3.43 9.72 -3.39
N LYS A 180 -2.74 10.51 -4.21
CA LYS A 180 -2.12 11.77 -3.77
C LYS A 180 -3.15 12.77 -3.25
N ASN A 181 -4.34 12.86 -3.86
CA ASN A 181 -5.42 13.72 -3.37
C ASN A 181 -5.94 13.28 -1.99
N MET A 182 -5.83 12.00 -1.68
CA MET A 182 -6.08 11.47 -0.33
C MET A 182 -4.88 11.64 0.61
N GLY A 183 -3.75 12.18 0.13
CA GLY A 183 -2.51 12.32 0.89
C GLY A 183 -1.69 11.03 1.01
N ILE A 184 -1.94 10.07 0.13
CA ILE A 184 -1.26 8.77 0.10
C ILE A 184 -0.28 8.77 -1.05
N GLN A 185 0.96 8.37 -0.80
CA GLN A 185 1.98 8.22 -1.83
C GLN A 185 2.02 6.77 -2.32
N VAL A 186 1.87 6.59 -3.64
CA VAL A 186 2.13 5.31 -4.28
C VAL A 186 3.63 5.01 -4.22
N ILE A 187 3.97 3.80 -3.79
CA ILE A 187 5.31 3.23 -3.93
C ILE A 187 5.23 1.92 -4.72
N ASN A 188 6.31 1.56 -5.38
CA ASN A 188 6.37 0.32 -6.15
C ASN A 188 7.81 -0.21 -6.24
N TYR A 189 7.97 -1.43 -6.75
CA TYR A 189 9.28 -2.02 -6.94
C TYR A 189 10.09 -1.27 -8.02
N THR A 190 11.42 -1.37 -7.93
CA THR A 190 12.31 -0.81 -8.96
C THR A 190 12.26 -1.66 -10.23
N PRO A 191 11.87 -1.09 -11.39
CA PRO A 191 11.84 -1.81 -12.66
C PRO A 191 13.18 -2.44 -13.01
N GLY A 192 13.14 -3.62 -13.64
CA GLY A 192 14.34 -4.38 -14.03
C GLY A 192 14.85 -5.35 -12.97
N THR A 193 14.48 -5.18 -11.70
CA THR A 193 14.86 -6.10 -10.61
C THR A 193 14.16 -7.44 -10.68
N MET A 194 13.01 -7.50 -11.32
CA MET A 194 12.11 -8.68 -11.32
C MET A 194 11.69 -9.12 -9.90
N SER A 195 11.82 -8.24 -8.90
CA SER A 195 11.50 -8.57 -7.51
C SER A 195 10.03 -8.92 -7.29
N ASN A 196 9.14 -8.37 -8.11
CA ASN A 196 7.72 -8.68 -8.12
C ASN A 196 7.37 -10.03 -8.79
N ALA A 197 8.33 -10.81 -9.26
CA ALA A 197 8.09 -12.10 -9.92
C ALA A 197 8.20 -13.30 -8.97
N ASP A 198 8.29 -13.07 -7.69
CA ASP A 198 8.40 -14.09 -6.64
C ASP A 198 7.11 -14.93 -6.47
N TYR A 199 5.97 -14.42 -6.95
CA TYR A 199 4.71 -15.18 -7.02
C TYR A 199 4.76 -16.35 -8.00
N THR A 200 5.77 -16.43 -8.88
CA THR A 200 5.84 -17.44 -9.92
C THR A 200 6.37 -18.77 -9.37
N THR A 201 5.76 -19.86 -9.82
CA THR A 201 6.08 -21.24 -9.38
C THR A 201 6.62 -22.09 -10.53
N PRO A 202 7.35 -23.19 -10.27
CA PRO A 202 7.97 -24.02 -11.32
C PRO A 202 6.99 -24.57 -12.36
N ASP A 203 5.75 -24.79 -11.99
CA ASP A 203 4.67 -25.25 -12.91
C ASP A 203 4.27 -24.20 -13.93
N MET A 204 4.59 -22.92 -13.73
CA MET A 204 4.39 -21.84 -14.69
C MET A 204 5.36 -21.88 -15.88
N GLY A 205 6.28 -22.84 -15.93
CA GLY A 205 7.21 -23.06 -17.03
C GLY A 205 8.08 -21.84 -17.32
N GLN A 206 8.00 -21.30 -18.54
CA GLN A 206 8.85 -20.17 -18.97
C GLN A 206 8.62 -18.87 -18.17
N LYS A 207 7.50 -18.73 -17.49
CA LYS A 207 7.22 -17.56 -16.64
C LYS A 207 7.91 -17.65 -15.27
N TYR A 208 8.30 -18.82 -14.85
CA TYR A 208 8.92 -19.04 -13.55
C TYR A 208 10.22 -18.27 -13.38
N ARG A 209 10.38 -17.65 -12.25
CA ARG A 209 11.58 -16.94 -11.82
C ARG A 209 12.04 -17.47 -10.46
N SER A 210 13.15 -18.18 -10.44
CA SER A 210 13.70 -18.71 -9.18
C SER A 210 14.19 -17.57 -8.28
N SER A 211 14.21 -17.79 -6.97
CA SER A 211 14.76 -16.83 -6.00
C SER A 211 16.20 -16.41 -6.36
N LYS A 212 17.01 -17.35 -6.87
CA LYS A 212 18.35 -17.01 -7.35
C LYS A 212 18.33 -16.07 -8.55
N PHE A 213 17.44 -16.30 -9.52
CA PHE A 213 17.30 -15.41 -10.67
C PHE A 213 16.89 -13.99 -10.24
N ILE A 214 15.91 -13.87 -9.35
CA ILE A 214 15.45 -12.60 -8.81
C ILE A 214 16.59 -11.90 -8.06
N TYR A 215 17.29 -12.60 -7.17
CA TYR A 215 18.45 -12.08 -6.47
C TYR A 215 19.52 -11.55 -7.42
N ASP A 216 19.89 -12.33 -8.43
CA ASP A 216 20.92 -11.93 -9.42
C ASP A 216 20.49 -10.66 -10.17
N LYS A 217 19.18 -10.52 -10.49
CA LYS A 217 18.63 -9.32 -11.14
C LYS A 217 18.63 -8.10 -10.23
N ILE A 218 18.28 -8.25 -8.98
CA ILE A 218 18.36 -7.15 -7.99
C ILE A 218 19.82 -6.68 -7.89
N MET A 219 20.79 -7.59 -7.74
CA MET A 219 22.20 -7.25 -7.63
C MET A 219 22.78 -6.64 -8.92
N GLU A 220 22.28 -7.06 -10.09
CA GLU A 220 22.65 -6.46 -11.37
C GLU A 220 22.21 -4.99 -11.44
N VAL A 221 20.95 -4.69 -11.09
CA VAL A 221 20.40 -3.35 -11.12
C VAL A 221 21.10 -2.47 -10.06
N GLU A 222 21.28 -2.97 -8.84
CA GLU A 222 21.99 -2.24 -7.78
C GLU A 222 23.40 -1.84 -8.22
N LYS A 223 24.14 -2.78 -8.80
CA LYS A 223 25.52 -2.54 -9.24
C LYS A 223 25.61 -1.52 -10.37
N LYS A 224 24.64 -1.52 -11.26
CA LYS A 224 24.63 -0.69 -12.48
C LYS A 224 24.08 0.71 -12.22
N GLU A 225 23.04 0.83 -11.46
CA GLU A 225 22.23 2.05 -11.33
C GLU A 225 22.09 2.54 -9.89
N GLY A 226 22.42 1.70 -8.90
CA GLY A 226 22.07 1.89 -7.48
C GLY A 226 20.56 1.64 -7.22
N LEU A 227 20.20 1.16 -6.08
CA LEU A 227 18.80 0.96 -5.66
C LEU A 227 18.47 1.84 -4.48
#